data_a709c704d600aefddc2a43ddd94bbf04
#
_entry.id   a709c704d600aefddc2a43ddd94bbf04
#
_cell.length_a   1.000
_cell.length_b   1.000
_cell.length_c   1.000
_cell.angle_alpha   90.00
_cell.angle_beta   90.00
_cell.angle_gamma   90.00
#
_symmetry.space_group_name_H-M   'P 1'
#
loop_
_entity.id
_entity.type
_entity.pdbx_description
1 polymer ?
#
loop_
_entity_poly.entity_id
_entity_poly.type
_entity_poly.pdbx_seq_one_letter_code
_entity_poly.pdbx_strand_id
1 'polypeptide(L)'
;VEIGDGFEMAKMRGSEARDELTPEKFTSNHSGGILGGISSGQEIIVKMALKPTSSILVPGNTIDKEGKVCSIVTKGRHDPCVGIRAVPIAESMLAITLLDAALRNKAQCFNVPAQPFEIPVEE
;
A
#
# COMPACT_ATOMS: atom_id res chain seq x y z
N VAL A 1 5.87 1.89 0.05
CA VAL A 1 4.45 1.47 -0.04
C VAL A 1 4.35 0.36 -1.06
N GLU A 2 3.63 -0.68 -0.72
CA GLU A 2 3.35 -1.82 -1.58
C GLU A 2 1.85 -2.07 -1.64
N ILE A 3 1.37 -2.57 -2.76
CA ILE A 3 -0.03 -3.00 -2.95
C ILE A 3 0.01 -4.49 -3.27
N GLY A 4 -0.84 -5.27 -2.62
CA GLY A 4 -0.84 -6.73 -2.75
C GLY A 4 0.49 -7.35 -2.32
N ASP A 5 1.07 -8.19 -3.17
CA ASP A 5 2.35 -8.83 -2.91
C ASP A 5 3.56 -7.90 -3.11
N GLY A 6 3.33 -6.70 -3.68
CA GLY A 6 4.34 -5.66 -3.77
C GLY A 6 5.61 -6.13 -4.47
N PHE A 7 6.78 -5.97 -3.81
CA PHE A 7 8.06 -6.35 -4.39
C PHE A 7 8.25 -7.86 -4.60
N GLU A 8 7.47 -8.72 -3.95
CA GLU A 8 7.54 -10.16 -4.19
C GLU A 8 7.11 -10.52 -5.62
N MET A 9 6.20 -9.73 -6.22
CA MET A 9 5.81 -9.93 -7.62
C MET A 9 6.97 -9.80 -8.61
N ALA A 10 8.02 -9.03 -8.27
CA ALA A 10 9.21 -8.91 -9.12
C ALA A 10 10.02 -10.22 -9.23
N LYS A 11 9.78 -11.18 -8.35
CA LYS A 11 10.40 -12.49 -8.35
C LYS A 11 9.59 -13.55 -9.11
N MET A 12 8.34 -13.21 -9.43
CA MET A 12 7.38 -14.11 -10.09
C MET A 12 7.46 -13.98 -11.62
N ARG A 13 7.10 -15.04 -12.31
CA ARG A 13 6.81 -14.98 -13.74
C ARG A 13 5.42 -14.36 -13.96
N GLY A 14 5.17 -13.76 -15.10
CA GLY A 14 3.86 -13.16 -15.40
C GLY A 14 2.69 -14.13 -15.29
N SER A 15 2.91 -15.43 -15.59
CA SER A 15 1.91 -16.49 -15.42
C SER A 15 1.61 -16.82 -13.96
N GLU A 16 2.54 -16.56 -13.05
CA GLU A 16 2.40 -16.83 -11.62
C GLU A 16 1.78 -15.62 -10.88
N ALA A 17 2.05 -14.42 -11.39
CA ALA A 17 1.64 -13.16 -10.75
C ALA A 17 0.21 -12.70 -11.11
N ARG A 18 -0.45 -13.34 -12.06
CA ARG A 18 -1.81 -12.96 -12.45
C ARG A 18 -2.85 -13.56 -11.52
N ASP A 19 -3.84 -12.77 -11.20
CA ASP A 19 -4.99 -13.20 -10.41
C ASP A 19 -6.04 -13.79 -11.36
N GLU A 20 -6.12 -15.10 -11.43
CA GLU A 20 -7.05 -15.79 -12.31
C GLU A 20 -8.47 -15.80 -11.69
N LEU A 21 -9.48 -15.61 -12.53
CA LEU A 21 -10.88 -15.61 -12.14
C LEU A 21 -11.53 -16.93 -12.53
N THR A 22 -12.20 -17.56 -11.57
CA THR A 22 -13.12 -18.68 -11.80
C THR A 22 -14.56 -18.19 -11.72
N PRO A 23 -15.55 -19.00 -12.10
CA PRO A 23 -16.95 -18.62 -11.92
C PRO A 23 -17.34 -18.31 -10.47
N GLU A 24 -16.62 -18.87 -9.50
CA GLU A 24 -16.92 -18.70 -8.08
C GLU A 24 -16.13 -17.54 -7.44
N LYS A 25 -14.84 -17.40 -7.82
CA LYS A 25 -13.94 -16.43 -7.17
C LYS A 25 -12.61 -16.25 -7.90
N PHE A 26 -11.86 -15.24 -7.50
CA PHE A 26 -10.45 -15.17 -7.83
C PHE A 26 -9.65 -16.26 -7.10
N THR A 27 -8.64 -16.81 -7.77
CA THR A 27 -7.77 -17.86 -7.22
C THR A 27 -6.66 -17.31 -6.34
N SER A 28 -6.30 -16.03 -6.54
CA SER A 28 -5.25 -15.31 -5.82
C SER A 28 -5.61 -13.84 -5.69
N ASN A 29 -4.82 -13.09 -4.94
CA ASN A 29 -4.93 -11.63 -4.79
C ASN A 29 -3.54 -10.96 -4.78
N HIS A 30 -2.70 -11.35 -5.73
CA HIS A 30 -1.35 -10.80 -5.88
C HIS A 30 -1.36 -9.29 -6.11
N SER A 31 -2.37 -8.82 -6.87
CA SER A 31 -2.55 -7.40 -7.18
C SER A 31 -3.15 -6.58 -6.03
N GLY A 32 -3.53 -7.22 -4.91
CA GLY A 32 -4.06 -6.54 -3.74
C GLY A 32 -5.38 -5.82 -3.99
N GLY A 33 -6.30 -6.44 -4.76
CA GLY A 33 -7.65 -5.95 -4.99
C GLY A 33 -7.77 -4.81 -6.02
N ILE A 34 -6.66 -4.44 -6.70
CA ILE A 34 -6.65 -3.37 -7.71
C ILE A 34 -5.99 -3.87 -8.98
N LEU A 35 -6.74 -3.95 -10.06
CA LEU A 35 -6.29 -4.34 -11.40
C LEU A 35 -6.55 -3.21 -12.39
N GLY A 36 -5.51 -2.79 -13.11
CA GLY A 36 -5.63 -1.71 -14.10
C GLY A 36 -6.15 -0.39 -13.52
N GLY A 37 -5.91 -0.11 -12.24
CA GLY A 37 -6.41 1.09 -11.54
C GLY A 37 -7.87 1.00 -11.10
N ILE A 38 -8.51 -0.17 -11.21
CA ILE A 38 -9.91 -0.42 -10.85
C ILE A 38 -9.93 -1.49 -9.76
N SER A 39 -10.84 -1.35 -8.78
CA SER A 39 -11.02 -2.38 -7.76
C SER A 39 -11.59 -3.67 -8.39
N SER A 40 -11.01 -4.81 -8.04
CA SER A 40 -11.45 -6.13 -8.52
C SER A 40 -12.63 -6.70 -7.71
N GLY A 41 -13.02 -6.05 -6.62
CA GLY A 41 -13.98 -6.57 -5.65
C GLY A 41 -13.34 -7.45 -4.56
N GLN A 42 -12.06 -7.76 -4.68
CA GLN A 42 -11.28 -8.43 -3.64
C GLN A 42 -10.85 -7.44 -2.55
N GLU A 43 -10.30 -7.96 -1.46
CA GLU A 43 -9.72 -7.13 -0.41
C GLU A 43 -8.60 -6.25 -0.95
N ILE A 44 -8.63 -4.95 -0.62
CA ILE A 44 -7.57 -4.01 -0.98
C ILE A 44 -6.48 -4.11 0.08
N ILE A 45 -5.31 -4.58 -0.33
CA ILE A 45 -4.17 -4.81 0.55
C ILE A 45 -3.09 -3.78 0.26
N VAL A 46 -2.81 -2.95 1.26
CA VAL A 46 -1.72 -1.95 1.21
C VAL A 46 -0.77 -2.17 2.37
N LYS A 47 0.51 -2.25 2.07
CA LYS A 47 1.58 -2.37 3.08
C LYS A 47 2.44 -1.11 3.03
N MET A 48 2.84 -0.63 4.20
CA MET A 48 3.66 0.56 4.32
C MET A 48 4.82 0.33 5.28
N ALA A 49 6.04 0.51 4.78
CA ALA A 49 7.24 0.47 5.60
C ALA A 49 7.56 1.87 6.11
N LEU A 50 7.81 1.96 7.40
CA LEU A 50 8.17 3.20 8.07
C LEU A 50 9.63 3.14 8.52
N LYS A 51 10.38 4.19 8.22
CA LYS A 51 11.75 4.33 8.71
C LYS A 51 11.73 4.37 10.25
N PRO A 52 12.55 3.55 10.92
CA PRO A 52 12.69 3.65 12.37
C PRO A 52 13.27 5.01 12.77
N THR A 53 12.93 5.47 13.98
CA THR A 53 13.45 6.72 14.53
C THR A 53 14.96 6.64 14.67
N SER A 54 15.68 7.54 13.98
CA SER A 54 17.14 7.62 14.03
C SER A 54 17.66 8.63 15.06
N SER A 55 16.79 9.50 15.58
CA SER A 55 17.11 10.47 16.64
C SER A 55 17.01 9.79 17.99
N ILE A 56 18.09 9.12 18.41
CA ILE A 56 18.19 8.35 19.64
C ILE A 56 19.39 8.79 20.46
N LEU A 57 19.41 8.44 21.75
CA LEU A 57 20.50 8.79 22.67
C LEU A 57 21.77 7.93 22.50
N VAL A 58 21.93 7.28 21.36
CA VAL A 58 23.12 6.52 21.02
C VAL A 58 24.05 7.42 20.20
N PRO A 59 25.34 7.53 20.58
CA PRO A 59 26.32 8.30 19.81
C PRO A 59 26.43 7.81 18.37
N GLY A 60 26.37 8.73 17.41
CA GLY A 60 26.57 8.45 16.00
C GLY A 60 27.79 9.19 15.47
N ASN A 61 28.47 8.62 14.50
CA ASN A 61 29.60 9.27 13.84
C ASN A 61 29.10 10.23 12.76
N THR A 62 29.74 11.38 12.69
CA THR A 62 29.47 12.42 11.69
C THR A 62 30.79 13.17 11.38
N ILE A 63 30.71 14.23 10.61
CA ILE A 63 31.83 15.13 10.35
C ILE A 63 31.51 16.53 10.85
N ASP A 64 32.53 17.25 11.31
CA ASP A 64 32.44 18.69 11.66
C ASP A 64 32.50 19.59 10.41
N LYS A 65 32.50 20.89 10.63
CA LYS A 65 32.56 21.89 9.53
C LYS A 65 33.89 21.86 8.76
N GLU A 66 34.94 21.35 9.36
CA GLU A 66 36.24 21.15 8.77
C GLU A 66 36.41 19.79 8.09
N GLY A 67 35.34 18.96 8.07
CA GLY A 67 35.35 17.62 7.47
C GLY A 67 36.03 16.55 8.33
N LYS A 68 36.29 16.82 9.61
CA LYS A 68 36.90 15.84 10.53
C LYS A 68 35.80 14.97 11.17
N VAL A 69 36.12 13.69 11.37
CA VAL A 69 35.22 12.78 12.05
C VAL A 69 34.97 13.22 13.49
N CYS A 70 33.70 13.34 13.85
CA CYS A 70 33.28 13.64 15.21
C CYS A 70 32.08 12.79 15.60
N SER A 71 31.76 12.78 16.90
CA SER A 71 30.58 12.06 17.43
C SER A 71 29.51 13.02 17.84
N ILE A 72 28.27 12.71 17.53
CA ILE A 72 27.10 13.48 17.94
C ILE A 72 26.09 12.59 18.67
N VAL A 73 25.45 13.16 19.67
CA VAL A 73 24.28 12.55 20.35
C VAL A 73 23.11 13.47 20.17
N THR A 74 22.05 12.98 19.53
CA THR A 74 20.82 13.75 19.37
C THR A 74 20.04 13.73 20.68
N LYS A 75 19.95 14.90 21.33
CA LYS A 75 19.19 15.09 22.57
C LYS A 75 17.81 15.65 22.24
N GLY A 76 16.79 15.14 22.91
CA GLY A 76 15.42 15.62 22.77
C GLY A 76 14.41 14.52 23.09
N ARG A 77 13.12 14.90 23.04
CA ARG A 77 12.03 13.96 23.15
C ARG A 77 11.70 13.45 21.75
N HIS A 78 11.86 12.16 21.54
CA HIS A 78 11.51 11.47 20.30
C HIS A 78 10.62 10.27 20.58
N ASP A 79 9.68 10.00 19.68
CA ASP A 79 8.86 8.80 19.79
C ASP A 79 9.71 7.57 19.44
N PRO A 80 9.67 6.51 20.26
CA PRO A 80 10.48 5.31 20.00
C PRO A 80 10.04 4.55 18.75
N CYS A 81 8.78 4.66 18.39
CA CYS A 81 8.22 4.03 17.19
C CYS A 81 7.15 4.93 16.58
N VAL A 82 7.36 5.38 15.35
CA VAL A 82 6.37 6.17 14.61
C VAL A 82 5.27 5.30 13.98
N GLY A 83 5.50 3.99 13.88
CA GLY A 83 4.56 3.03 13.28
C GLY A 83 3.20 3.02 14.00
N ILE A 84 3.20 3.07 15.32
CA ILE A 84 1.95 3.07 16.11
C ILE A 84 1.05 4.25 15.75
N ARG A 85 1.63 5.44 15.53
CA ARG A 85 0.88 6.64 15.14
C ARG A 85 0.56 6.67 13.65
N ALA A 86 1.34 5.98 12.84
CA ALA A 86 1.14 5.92 11.40
C ALA A 86 -0.07 5.06 11.00
N VAL A 87 -0.45 4.08 11.81
CA VAL A 87 -1.62 3.22 11.52
C VAL A 87 -2.88 4.03 11.27
N PRO A 88 -3.41 4.82 12.21
CA PRO A 88 -4.63 5.60 11.97
C PRO A 88 -4.46 6.65 10.86
N ILE A 89 -3.25 7.15 10.62
CA ILE A 89 -2.97 8.06 9.51
C ILE A 89 -3.12 7.32 8.18
N ALA A 90 -2.50 6.15 8.04
CA ALA A 90 -2.58 5.34 6.83
C ALA A 90 -4.02 4.90 6.53
N GLU A 91 -4.75 4.44 7.54
CA GLU A 91 -6.17 4.08 7.44
C GLU A 91 -7.02 5.26 6.96
N SER A 92 -6.82 6.43 7.56
CA SER A 92 -7.57 7.64 7.19
C SER A 92 -7.27 8.08 5.75
N MET A 93 -6.00 8.05 5.34
CA MET A 93 -5.60 8.42 3.98
C MET A 93 -6.14 7.44 2.93
N LEU A 94 -6.13 6.15 3.23
CA LEU A 94 -6.72 5.12 2.37
C LEU A 94 -8.24 5.32 2.26
N ALA A 95 -8.91 5.53 3.39
CA ALA A 95 -10.35 5.78 3.42
C ALA A 95 -10.75 7.01 2.60
N ILE A 96 -10.02 8.11 2.71
CA ILE A 96 -10.25 9.34 1.92
C ILE A 96 -10.10 9.05 0.42
N THR A 97 -9.05 8.33 0.04
CA THR A 97 -8.78 8.00 -1.37
C THR A 97 -9.88 7.10 -1.95
N LEU A 98 -10.29 6.08 -1.21
CA LEU A 98 -11.35 5.17 -1.65
C LEU A 98 -12.72 5.87 -1.70
N LEU A 99 -13.00 6.76 -0.74
CA LEU A 99 -14.24 7.52 -0.72
C LEU A 99 -14.32 8.49 -1.91
N ASP A 100 -13.24 9.18 -2.25
CA ASP A 100 -13.19 10.06 -3.43
C ASP A 100 -13.48 9.26 -4.71
N ALA A 101 -12.85 8.11 -4.89
CA ALA A 101 -13.09 7.22 -6.02
C ALA A 101 -14.56 6.74 -6.08
N ALA A 102 -15.12 6.35 -4.93
CA ALA A 102 -16.51 5.90 -4.82
C ALA A 102 -17.51 7.03 -5.16
N LEU A 103 -17.25 8.23 -4.66
CA LEU A 103 -18.11 9.40 -4.96
C LEU A 103 -18.04 9.79 -6.43
N ARG A 104 -16.87 9.75 -7.06
CA ARG A 104 -16.70 10.00 -8.50
C ARG A 104 -17.43 8.96 -9.33
N ASN A 105 -17.30 7.69 -8.99
CA ASN A 105 -18.03 6.62 -9.65
C ASN A 105 -19.55 6.84 -9.52
N LYS A 106 -20.02 7.15 -8.33
CA LYS A 106 -21.43 7.43 -8.10
C LYS A 106 -21.94 8.64 -8.88
N ALA A 107 -21.11 9.69 -9.03
CA ALA A 107 -21.47 10.88 -9.80
C ALA A 107 -21.59 10.58 -11.30
N GLN A 108 -20.81 9.63 -11.84
CA GLN A 108 -20.85 9.23 -13.24
C GLN A 108 -21.95 8.22 -13.54
N CYS A 109 -22.11 7.22 -12.67
CA CYS A 109 -22.95 6.05 -12.93
C CYS A 109 -24.30 6.11 -12.19
N PHE A 110 -24.54 7.10 -11.34
CA PHE A 110 -25.73 7.18 -10.48
C PHE A 110 -25.89 5.89 -9.64
N ASN A 111 -27.13 5.43 -9.50
CA ASN A 111 -27.46 4.19 -8.83
C ASN A 111 -27.68 3.05 -9.84
N VAL A 112 -26.86 2.99 -10.89
CA VAL A 112 -26.90 1.83 -11.78
C VAL A 112 -26.46 0.61 -10.96
N PRO A 113 -27.32 -0.38 -10.75
CA PRO A 113 -26.92 -1.61 -10.05
C PRO A 113 -25.78 -2.24 -10.87
N ALA A 114 -24.76 -2.74 -10.17
CA ALA A 114 -23.72 -3.52 -10.80
C ALA A 114 -24.40 -4.70 -11.53
N GLN A 115 -24.37 -4.69 -12.85
CA GLN A 115 -24.84 -5.83 -13.62
C GLN A 115 -23.84 -6.95 -13.42
N PRO A 116 -24.27 -8.19 -13.17
CA PRO A 116 -23.37 -9.31 -13.16
C PRO A 116 -22.69 -9.36 -14.53
N PHE A 117 -21.36 -9.35 -14.52
CA PHE A 117 -20.58 -9.50 -15.74
C PHE A 117 -20.73 -10.94 -16.21
N GLU A 118 -21.56 -11.16 -17.22
CA GLU A 118 -21.62 -12.44 -17.90
C GLU A 118 -20.40 -12.54 -18.81
N ILE A 119 -19.45 -13.40 -18.46
CA ILE A 119 -18.33 -13.74 -19.33
C ILE A 119 -18.90 -14.56 -20.48
N PRO A 120 -18.78 -14.12 -21.76
CA PRO A 120 -19.17 -14.96 -22.88
C PRO A 120 -18.30 -16.23 -22.83
N VAL A 121 -18.91 -17.38 -22.64
CA VAL A 121 -18.23 -18.67 -22.80
C VAL A 121 -18.19 -18.95 -24.28
N GLU A 122 -17.02 -18.83 -24.91
CA GLU A 122 -16.82 -19.33 -26.26
C GLU A 122 -16.92 -20.87 -26.18
N GLU A 123 -17.89 -21.44 -26.93
CA GLU A 123 -18.03 -22.88 -27.11
C GLU A 123 -16.92 -23.47 -27.99
#